data_f7936a16f40e1698031532bdcec1b1c9
#
_entry.id   f7936a16f40e1698031532bdcec1b1c9
#
_cell.length_a   1.000
_cell.length_b   1.000
_cell.length_c   1.000
_cell.angle_alpha   90.00
_cell.angle_beta   90.00
_cell.angle_gamma   90.00
#
_symmetry.space_group_name_H-M   'P 1'
#
loop_
_entity.id
_entity.type
_entity.pdbx_description
1 polymer ?
#
loop_
_entity_poly.entity_id
_entity_poly.type
_entity_poly.pdbx_seq_one_letter_code
_entity_poly.pdbx_strand_id
1 'polypeptide(L)' 'MTLGEKICTLRTGKGLSQEDLAAKLEVSRQSVSKWETGQSVPDLEKIIKLADLFGVNVD' A
#
# COMPACT_ATOMS: atom_id res chain seq x y z
N MET A 1 7.97 6.33 -11.33
CA MET A 1 7.23 6.29 -10.04
C MET A 1 7.72 5.09 -9.24
N THR A 2 8.06 5.30 -7.98
CA THR A 2 8.46 4.20 -7.11
C THR A 2 7.24 3.42 -6.62
N LEU A 3 7.47 2.23 -6.08
CA LEU A 3 6.39 1.44 -5.48
C LEU A 3 5.70 2.23 -4.37
N GLY A 4 6.48 2.89 -3.51
CA GLY A 4 5.90 3.68 -2.42
C GLY A 4 5.03 4.81 -2.91
N GLU A 5 5.49 5.52 -3.94
CA GLU A 5 4.70 6.59 -4.56
C GLU A 5 3.42 6.05 -5.16
N LYS A 6 3.49 4.88 -5.80
CA LYS A 6 2.32 4.25 -6.39
C LYS A 6 1.30 3.85 -5.32
N ILE A 7 1.77 3.29 -4.21
CA ILE A 7 0.88 2.94 -3.10
C ILE A 7 0.18 4.19 -2.58
N CYS A 8 0.94 5.27 -2.38
CA CYS A 8 0.38 6.54 -1.89
C CYS A 8 -0.67 7.09 -2.86
N THR A 9 -0.35 7.09 -4.16
CA THR A 9 -1.26 7.60 -5.19
C THR A 9 -2.57 6.79 -5.22
N LEU A 10 -2.46 5.47 -5.20
CA LEU A 10 -3.64 4.61 -5.23
C LEU A 10 -4.48 4.76 -3.96
N ARG A 11 -3.81 4.84 -2.82
CA ARG A 11 -4.48 5.01 -1.53
C ARG A 11 -5.27 6.32 -1.48
N THR A 12 -4.60 7.43 -1.81
CA THR A 12 -5.26 8.74 -1.77
C THR A 12 -6.35 8.85 -2.83
N GLY A 13 -6.16 8.21 -3.97
CA GLY A 13 -7.18 8.16 -5.02
C GLY A 13 -8.47 7.48 -4.58
N LYS A 14 -8.39 6.58 -3.60
CA LYS A 14 -9.57 5.93 -3.02
C LYS A 14 -10.06 6.63 -1.75
N GLY A 15 -9.45 7.73 -1.37
CA GLY A 15 -9.85 8.46 -0.18
C GLY A 15 -9.48 7.75 1.12
N LEU A 16 -8.47 6.88 1.10
CA LEU A 16 -8.05 6.12 2.28
C LEU A 16 -6.91 6.81 3.00
N SER A 17 -6.97 6.84 4.33
CA SER A 17 -5.82 7.25 5.13
C SER A 17 -4.80 6.09 5.20
N GLN A 18 -3.60 6.37 5.68
CA GLN A 18 -2.62 5.31 5.94
C GLN A 18 -3.17 4.28 6.92
N GLU A 19 -3.89 4.77 7.94
CA GLU A 19 -4.50 3.91 8.94
C GLU A 19 -5.59 3.03 8.33
N ASP A 20 -6.40 3.60 7.42
CA ASP A 20 -7.44 2.83 6.73
C ASP A 20 -6.82 1.71 5.90
N LEU A 21 -5.76 2.01 5.15
CA LEU A 21 -5.10 1.00 4.34
C LEU A 21 -4.46 -0.07 5.22
N ALA A 22 -3.83 0.34 6.31
CA ALA A 22 -3.20 -0.59 7.24
C ALA A 22 -4.23 -1.59 7.80
N ALA A 23 -5.41 -1.10 8.16
CA ALA A 23 -6.48 -1.95 8.67
C ALA A 23 -6.93 -2.97 7.63
N LYS A 24 -7.04 -2.56 6.37
CA LYS A 24 -7.46 -3.45 5.29
C LYS A 24 -6.43 -4.55 5.02
N LEU A 25 -5.15 -4.25 5.24
CA LEU A 25 -4.06 -5.21 5.01
C LEU A 25 -3.63 -5.94 6.29
N GLU A 26 -4.25 -5.61 7.41
CA GLU A 26 -3.93 -6.19 8.72
C GLU A 26 -2.46 -5.98 9.09
N VAL A 27 -1.97 -4.76 8.84
CA VAL A 27 -0.63 -4.34 9.23
C VAL A 27 -0.72 -3.07 10.05
N SER A 28 0.42 -2.62 10.61
CA SER A 28 0.44 -1.36 11.35
C SER A 28 0.46 -0.17 10.38
N ARG A 29 -0.01 0.98 10.84
CA ARG A 29 0.09 2.22 10.07
C ARG A 29 1.55 2.53 9.73
N GLN A 30 2.46 2.22 10.66
CA GLN A 30 3.89 2.43 10.46
C GLN A 30 4.42 1.64 9.26
N SER A 31 3.90 0.44 9.03
CA SER A 31 4.29 -0.36 7.86
C SER A 31 3.92 0.37 6.58
N VAL A 32 2.69 0.88 6.49
CA VAL A 32 2.24 1.63 5.31
C VAL A 32 3.11 2.87 5.11
N SER A 33 3.38 3.61 6.17
CA SER A 33 4.23 4.79 6.10
C SER A 33 5.63 4.46 5.56
N LYS A 34 6.24 3.38 6.05
CA LYS A 34 7.55 2.96 5.59
C LYS A 34 7.55 2.55 4.12
N TRP A 35 6.49 1.88 3.68
CA TRP A 35 6.36 1.52 2.27
C TRP A 35 6.31 2.78 1.39
N GLU A 36 5.53 3.77 1.80
CA GLU A 36 5.33 5.00 1.01
C GLU A 36 6.59 5.86 0.94
N THR A 37 7.42 5.81 1.96
CA THR A 37 8.68 6.57 2.00
C THR A 37 9.88 5.79 1.46
N GLY A 38 9.70 4.53 1.12
CA GLY A 38 10.78 3.71 0.59
C GLY A 38 11.69 3.11 1.65
N GLN A 39 11.32 3.21 2.93
CA GLN A 39 12.12 2.65 4.01
C GLN A 39 12.00 1.12 4.09
N SER A 40 10.90 0.58 3.60
CA SER A 40 10.71 -0.87 3.50
C SER A 40 9.81 -1.17 2.32
N VAL A 41 9.74 -2.44 1.96
CA VAL A 41 8.94 -2.91 0.82
C VAL A 41 7.94 -3.94 1.35
N PRO A 42 6.67 -3.88 0.91
CA PRO A 42 5.72 -4.92 1.32
C PRO A 42 6.15 -6.27 0.75
N ASP A 43 5.90 -7.34 1.51
CA ASP A 43 6.20 -8.69 1.01
C ASP A 43 5.19 -9.08 -0.09
N LEU A 44 5.45 -10.21 -0.73
CA LEU A 44 4.64 -10.65 -1.87
C LEU A 44 3.16 -10.77 -1.51
N GLU A 45 2.86 -11.31 -0.34
CA GLU A 45 1.48 -11.46 0.11
C GLU A 45 0.77 -10.11 0.19
N LYS A 46 1.44 -9.11 0.73
CA LYS A 46 0.87 -7.77 0.84
C LYS A 46 0.76 -7.09 -0.52
N ILE A 47 1.72 -7.34 -1.41
CA ILE A 47 1.66 -6.81 -2.78
C ILE A 47 0.43 -7.36 -3.50
N ILE A 48 0.15 -8.65 -3.35
CA ILE A 48 -1.02 -9.28 -3.96
C ILE A 48 -2.31 -8.67 -3.39
N LYS A 49 -2.37 -8.47 -2.08
CA LYS A 49 -3.52 -7.85 -1.44
C LYS A 49 -3.73 -6.41 -1.89
N LEU A 50 -2.63 -5.66 -2.06
CA LEU A 50 -2.69 -4.29 -2.57
C LEU A 50 -3.24 -4.27 -3.99
N ALA A 51 -2.75 -5.15 -4.85
CA ALA A 51 -3.21 -5.23 -6.23
C ALA A 51 -4.70 -5.56 -6.29
N ASP A 52 -5.14 -6.49 -5.47
CA ASP A 52 -6.53 -6.89 -5.41
C ASP A 52 -7.41 -5.74 -4.90
N LEU A 53 -6.97 -5.06 -3.85
CA LEU A 53 -7.71 -3.94 -3.26
C LEU A 53 -7.85 -2.79 -4.24
N PHE A 54 -6.80 -2.48 -4.99
CA PHE A 54 -6.79 -1.35 -5.91
C PHE A 54 -7.21 -1.72 -7.34
N GLY A 55 -7.42 -3.00 -7.61
CA GLY A 55 -7.86 -3.45 -8.94
C GLY A 55 -6.81 -3.28 -10.01
N VAL A 56 -5.53 -3.45 -9.68
CA VAL A 56 -4.42 -3.32 -10.62
C VAL A 56 -3.70 -4.67 -10.75
N ASN A 57 -2.97 -4.83 -11.87
CA ASN A 57 -2.18 -6.04 -12.10
C ASN A 57 -0.85 -5.95 -11.35
N VAL A 58 -0.32 -7.11 -10.94
CA VAL A 58 0.98 -7.19 -10.26
C VAL A 58 2.15 -7.38 -11.22
N ASP A 59 1.92 -7.75 -12.45
CA ASP A 59 2.96 -7.97 -13.48
C ASP A 59 3.43 -6.70 -14.17
#